data_6b071e8c5f8a340e2ccb71fe03e1baa8
#
_entry.id   6b071e8c5f8a340e2ccb71fe03e1baa8
#
_cell.length_a   1.000
_cell.length_b   1.000
_cell.length_c   1.000
_cell.angle_alpha   90.00
_cell.angle_beta   90.00
_cell.angle_gamma   90.00
#
_symmetry.space_group_name_H-M   'P 1'
#
loop_
_entity.id
_entity.type
_entity.pdbx_description
1 polymer ?
#
loop_
_entity_poly.entity_id
_entity_poly.type
_entity_poly.pdbx_seq_one_letter_code
_entity_poly.pdbx_strand_id
1 'polypeptide(L)'
;MLKAFVEPPLDDFCINRITQALKRYAPSDVKFVTDEAAANLVVLYAHGRRKHIWWTICRLKNHHQRAAVVQMSLKSTPNSQTADWLNVWEEAALVWSYYDLPHLCQEEGNPVNFNFYHAPLGVDATFFKESAFDRKYVIGIHSKGWSRESLEEVVTAARAVGLTVLNFESEKDFGEGIEYTGLIKNDDAALARYYSQCKYVSGLRRVEGFELPVIEGLMCGARPICFDLPSYRIWFEGLAEFIPEAGGRAQIIPALINLFNQEPRGVSHAEKNLVKEKFNWGHIAQGFWERVYG
;
A
#
# COMPACT_ATOMS: atom_id res chain seq x y z
N MET A 1 4.72 22.25 -23.14
CA MET A 1 4.36 20.82 -23.29
C MET A 1 5.44 19.98 -22.60
N LEU A 2 5.11 19.32 -21.51
CA LEU A 2 5.99 18.47 -20.74
C LEU A 2 6.01 17.04 -21.33
N LYS A 3 7.18 16.53 -21.67
CA LYS A 3 7.34 15.11 -22.06
C LYS A 3 7.69 14.31 -20.82
N ALA A 4 6.80 13.41 -20.40
CA ALA A 4 6.98 12.58 -19.20
C ALA A 4 7.21 11.11 -19.57
N PHE A 5 8.25 10.53 -19.02
CA PHE A 5 8.43 9.08 -18.96
C PHE A 5 8.04 8.61 -17.57
N VAL A 6 7.14 7.65 -17.50
CA VAL A 6 6.78 6.97 -16.26
C VAL A 6 7.29 5.54 -16.37
N GLU A 7 8.12 5.13 -15.44
CA GLU A 7 8.73 3.79 -15.41
C GLU A 7 7.65 2.71 -15.56
N PRO A 8 7.83 1.75 -16.48
CA PRO A 8 6.87 0.67 -16.65
C PRO A 8 6.72 -0.17 -15.36
N PRO A 9 5.50 -0.57 -14.99
CA PRO A 9 5.28 -1.44 -13.84
C PRO A 9 5.84 -2.83 -14.15
N LEU A 10 6.84 -3.25 -13.40
CA LEU A 10 7.45 -4.59 -13.48
C LEU A 10 6.53 -5.62 -12.78
N ASP A 11 5.43 -6.03 -13.39
CA ASP A 11 4.46 -6.99 -12.85
C ASP A 11 3.98 -6.69 -11.42
N ASP A 12 4.20 -5.45 -10.95
CA ASP A 12 3.77 -4.98 -9.65
C ASP A 12 2.40 -4.31 -9.76
N PHE A 13 1.42 -4.89 -9.08
CA PHE A 13 0.04 -4.44 -9.11
C PHE A 13 -0.13 -3.01 -8.58
N CYS A 14 0.59 -2.68 -7.51
CA CYS A 14 0.53 -1.36 -6.89
C CYS A 14 1.12 -0.29 -7.81
N ILE A 15 2.30 -0.55 -8.38
CA ILE A 15 2.98 0.35 -9.34
C ILE A 15 2.12 0.56 -10.57
N ASN A 16 1.46 -0.48 -11.06
CA ASN A 16 0.56 -0.36 -12.20
C ASN A 16 -0.57 0.64 -11.94
N ARG A 17 -1.20 0.59 -10.76
CA ARG A 17 -2.26 1.53 -10.38
C ARG A 17 -1.76 2.97 -10.27
N ILE A 18 -0.59 3.18 -9.67
CA ILE A 18 0.04 4.51 -9.60
C ILE A 18 0.31 5.02 -11.03
N THR A 19 0.92 4.19 -11.87
CA THR A 19 1.22 4.54 -13.27
C THR A 19 -0.05 4.93 -14.03
N GLN A 20 -1.12 4.16 -13.89
CA GLN A 20 -2.40 4.44 -14.54
C GLN A 20 -3.01 5.75 -14.02
N ALA A 21 -2.98 5.99 -12.71
CA ALA A 21 -3.49 7.21 -12.11
C ALA A 21 -2.71 8.44 -12.60
N LEU A 22 -1.38 8.39 -12.58
CA LEU A 22 -0.54 9.47 -13.09
C LEU A 22 -0.83 9.78 -14.56
N LYS A 23 -1.05 8.75 -15.39
CA LYS A 23 -1.38 8.94 -16.81
C LYS A 23 -2.80 9.48 -17.02
N ARG A 24 -3.78 8.94 -16.28
CA ARG A 24 -5.19 9.30 -16.43
C ARG A 24 -5.50 10.73 -16.01
N TYR A 25 -4.84 11.20 -14.97
CA TYR A 25 -5.11 12.50 -14.35
C TYR A 25 -4.00 13.53 -14.62
N ALA A 26 -3.18 13.29 -15.63
CA ALA A 26 -2.18 14.24 -16.06
C ALA A 26 -2.83 15.49 -16.66
N PRO A 27 -2.20 16.67 -16.50
CA PRO A 27 -2.58 17.87 -17.25
C PRO A 27 -2.55 17.64 -18.78
N SER A 28 -3.39 18.36 -19.50
CA SER A 28 -3.58 18.15 -20.94
C SER A 28 -2.33 18.48 -21.80
N ASP A 29 -1.39 19.24 -21.25
CA ASP A 29 -0.12 19.58 -21.89
C ASP A 29 1.02 18.59 -21.58
N VAL A 30 0.76 17.53 -20.81
CA VAL A 30 1.69 16.41 -20.58
C VAL A 30 1.58 15.40 -21.71
N LYS A 31 2.70 15.14 -22.37
CA LYS A 31 2.83 14.07 -23.36
C LYS A 31 3.67 12.92 -22.81
N PHE A 32 3.09 11.73 -22.69
CA PHE A 32 3.82 10.54 -22.28
C PHE A 32 4.69 10.01 -23.43
N VAL A 33 5.94 9.68 -23.10
CA VAL A 33 6.91 9.08 -24.03
C VAL A 33 7.33 7.69 -23.52
N THR A 34 7.73 6.83 -24.44
CA THR A 34 8.20 5.47 -24.13
C THR A 34 9.73 5.41 -24.04
N ASP A 35 10.42 6.39 -24.59
CA ASP A 35 11.86 6.53 -24.49
C ASP A 35 12.19 7.51 -23.37
N GLU A 36 12.92 7.03 -22.37
CA GLU A 36 13.38 7.80 -21.23
C GLU A 36 14.28 8.98 -21.65
N ALA A 37 15.13 8.78 -22.66
CA ALA A 37 16.02 9.82 -23.16
C ALA A 37 15.28 10.98 -23.85
N ALA A 38 14.06 10.77 -24.32
CA ALA A 38 13.23 11.79 -24.94
C ALA A 38 12.38 12.60 -23.93
N ALA A 39 12.43 12.24 -22.65
CA ALA A 39 11.62 12.87 -21.59
C ALA A 39 12.26 14.15 -21.05
N ASN A 40 11.41 15.09 -20.59
CA ASN A 40 11.83 16.23 -19.76
C ASN A 40 11.63 15.94 -18.27
N LEU A 41 10.76 14.99 -17.95
CA LEU A 41 10.50 14.48 -16.62
C LEU A 41 10.53 12.95 -16.65
N VAL A 42 11.23 12.37 -15.70
CA VAL A 42 11.27 10.92 -15.48
C VAL A 42 10.63 10.63 -14.13
N VAL A 43 9.69 9.69 -14.07
CA VAL A 43 9.08 9.20 -12.82
C VAL A 43 9.58 7.79 -12.55
N LEU A 44 10.28 7.61 -11.44
CA LEU A 44 10.92 6.36 -11.02
C LEU A 44 10.24 5.80 -9.78
N TYR A 45 10.24 4.47 -9.66
CA TYR A 45 9.74 3.77 -8.47
C TYR A 45 10.90 3.26 -7.62
N ALA A 46 10.97 3.69 -6.37
CA ALA A 46 12.02 3.31 -5.43
C ALA A 46 11.53 2.22 -4.47
N HIS A 47 12.18 1.07 -4.49
CA HIS A 47 11.90 -0.07 -3.63
C HIS A 47 13.02 -0.31 -2.62
N GLY A 48 12.69 -0.79 -1.41
CA GLY A 48 13.57 -0.94 -0.26
C GLY A 48 14.75 -1.92 -0.37
N ARG A 49 15.23 -2.27 -1.56
CA ARG A 49 16.41 -3.13 -1.74
C ARG A 49 17.66 -2.28 -2.03
N ARG A 50 18.79 -2.55 -1.34
CA ARG A 50 20.04 -1.80 -1.52
C ARG A 50 20.49 -1.66 -2.98
N LYS A 51 20.36 -2.70 -3.79
CA LYS A 51 20.67 -2.62 -5.23
C LYS A 51 19.80 -1.61 -5.97
N HIS A 52 18.55 -1.41 -5.53
CA HIS A 52 17.62 -0.44 -6.11
C HIS A 52 17.99 0.98 -5.71
N ILE A 53 18.47 1.21 -4.48
CA ILE A 53 18.98 2.51 -4.04
C ILE A 53 20.11 2.95 -4.97
N TRP A 54 21.15 2.13 -5.11
CA TRP A 54 22.28 2.43 -5.96
C TRP A 54 21.89 2.64 -7.43
N TRP A 55 21.04 1.78 -7.96
CA TRP A 55 20.55 1.89 -9.33
C TRP A 55 19.72 3.17 -9.56
N THR A 56 18.86 3.54 -8.62
CA THR A 56 18.08 4.78 -8.66
C THR A 56 19.00 6.01 -8.62
N ILE A 57 20.00 6.03 -7.73
CA ILE A 57 21.01 7.10 -7.66
C ILE A 57 21.74 7.24 -8.99
N CYS A 58 22.20 6.13 -9.59
CA CYS A 58 22.90 6.17 -10.87
C CYS A 58 22.00 6.75 -11.98
N ARG A 59 20.72 6.40 -12.01
CA ARG A 59 19.76 6.97 -12.96
C ARG A 59 19.56 8.45 -12.72
N LEU A 60 19.33 8.88 -11.50
CA LEU A 60 19.16 10.30 -11.15
C LEU A 60 20.36 11.14 -11.58
N LYS A 61 21.59 10.67 -11.33
CA LYS A 61 22.83 11.36 -11.72
C LYS A 61 23.09 11.39 -13.21
N ASN A 62 22.62 10.39 -13.95
CA ASN A 62 22.80 10.30 -15.40
C ASN A 62 21.72 11.06 -16.18
N HIS A 63 20.63 11.45 -15.52
CA HIS A 63 19.58 12.23 -16.15
C HIS A 63 19.87 13.72 -16.02
N HIS A 64 20.01 14.39 -17.16
CA HIS A 64 19.95 15.85 -17.26
C HIS A 64 18.51 16.37 -17.16
N GLN A 65 17.54 15.46 -17.00
CA GLN A 65 16.11 15.74 -16.87
C GLN A 65 15.72 15.81 -15.40
N ARG A 66 14.62 16.49 -15.13
CA ARG A 66 13.99 16.46 -13.82
C ARG A 66 13.49 15.04 -13.54
N ALA A 67 13.78 14.52 -12.38
CA ALA A 67 13.32 13.20 -11.97
C ALA A 67 12.46 13.29 -10.71
N ALA A 68 11.26 12.68 -10.74
CA ALA A 68 10.44 12.47 -9.57
C ALA A 68 10.57 11.00 -9.11
N VAL A 69 10.61 10.78 -7.81
CA VAL A 69 10.72 9.44 -7.22
C VAL A 69 9.46 9.14 -6.43
N VAL A 70 8.82 8.00 -6.72
CA VAL A 70 7.76 7.42 -5.90
C VAL A 70 8.39 6.39 -4.97
N GLN A 71 8.51 6.73 -3.68
CA GLN A 71 9.11 5.88 -2.67
C GLN A 71 8.09 4.85 -2.18
N MET A 72 8.23 3.61 -2.65
CA MET A 72 7.28 2.52 -2.40
C MET A 72 7.54 1.77 -1.09
N SER A 73 8.80 1.53 -0.74
CA SER A 73 9.15 0.90 0.52
C SER A 73 10.52 1.37 1.00
N LEU A 74 10.67 1.55 2.31
CA LEU A 74 11.89 2.02 2.94
C LEU A 74 12.80 0.86 3.35
N LYS A 75 12.21 -0.28 3.72
CA LYS A 75 12.93 -1.37 4.38
C LYS A 75 13.08 -2.59 3.49
N SER A 76 14.33 -2.94 3.19
CA SER A 76 14.66 -4.29 2.73
C SER A 76 15.01 -5.23 3.90
N THR A 77 15.41 -4.66 5.03
CA THR A 77 15.76 -5.36 6.27
C THR A 77 15.27 -4.54 7.46
N PRO A 78 15.11 -5.15 8.65
CA PRO A 78 14.73 -4.43 9.88
C PRO A 78 15.67 -3.26 10.25
N ASN A 79 16.90 -3.29 9.75
CA ASN A 79 17.95 -2.31 10.07
C ASN A 79 18.15 -1.23 8.97
N SER A 80 17.29 -1.15 7.96
CA SER A 80 17.36 -0.08 6.96
C SER A 80 16.93 1.24 7.59
N GLN A 81 17.74 2.30 7.38
CA GLN A 81 17.50 3.65 7.90
C GLN A 81 17.18 4.61 6.78
N THR A 82 16.62 5.76 7.10
CA THR A 82 16.37 6.85 6.12
C THR A 82 17.68 7.33 5.50
N ALA A 83 18.80 7.31 6.24
CA ALA A 83 20.12 7.65 5.74
C ALA A 83 20.52 6.90 4.46
N ASP A 84 20.05 5.68 4.27
CA ASP A 84 20.30 4.91 3.04
C ASP A 84 19.67 5.55 1.80
N TRP A 85 18.63 6.37 1.99
CA TRP A 85 17.84 6.98 0.92
C TRP A 85 18.09 8.46 0.68
N LEU A 86 18.77 9.17 1.58
CA LEU A 86 18.96 10.62 1.51
C LEU A 86 19.51 11.06 0.15
N ASN A 87 20.54 10.40 -0.36
CA ASN A 87 21.11 10.73 -1.67
C ASN A 87 20.10 10.56 -2.83
N VAL A 88 19.13 9.67 -2.71
CA VAL A 88 18.06 9.50 -3.71
C VAL A 88 17.09 10.68 -3.61
N TRP A 89 16.70 11.06 -2.39
CA TRP A 89 15.70 12.09 -2.18
C TRP A 89 16.23 13.49 -2.48
N GLU A 90 17.49 13.77 -2.13
CA GLU A 90 18.14 15.05 -2.42
C GLU A 90 18.37 15.31 -3.91
N GLU A 91 18.64 14.28 -4.68
CA GLU A 91 18.81 14.36 -6.14
C GLU A 91 17.46 14.41 -6.89
N ALA A 92 16.36 14.03 -6.27
CA ALA A 92 15.06 14.04 -6.90
C ALA A 92 14.43 15.45 -6.91
N ALA A 93 13.82 15.83 -8.03
CA ALA A 93 13.04 17.07 -8.12
C ALA A 93 11.79 17.03 -7.23
N LEU A 94 11.23 15.84 -7.02
CA LEU A 94 10.10 15.58 -6.13
C LEU A 94 10.17 14.14 -5.62
N VAL A 95 9.92 13.95 -4.33
CA VAL A 95 9.72 12.64 -3.72
C VAL A 95 8.26 12.51 -3.28
N TRP A 96 7.55 11.53 -3.82
CA TRP A 96 6.22 11.15 -3.33
C TRP A 96 6.32 9.90 -2.48
N SER A 97 5.76 9.93 -1.28
CA SER A 97 5.64 8.75 -0.43
C SER A 97 4.41 8.83 0.47
N TYR A 98 3.93 7.66 0.87
CA TYR A 98 2.93 7.50 1.93
C TYR A 98 3.56 7.35 3.33
N TYR A 99 4.88 7.26 3.43
CA TYR A 99 5.60 7.44 4.70
C TYR A 99 5.81 8.93 4.94
N ASP A 100 5.76 9.37 6.19
CA ASP A 100 6.18 10.72 6.57
C ASP A 100 7.72 10.78 6.62
N LEU A 101 8.33 10.92 5.44
CA LEU A 101 9.79 10.91 5.31
C LEU A 101 10.48 12.03 6.10
N PRO A 102 9.98 13.29 6.11
CA PRO A 102 10.55 14.34 6.94
C PRO A 102 10.56 14.00 8.43
N HIS A 103 9.47 13.45 8.95
CA HIS A 103 9.38 13.04 10.35
C HIS A 103 10.38 11.90 10.67
N LEU A 104 10.44 10.89 9.82
CA LEU A 104 11.39 9.77 9.98
C LEU A 104 12.85 10.25 9.93
N CYS A 105 13.18 11.20 9.04
CA CYS A 105 14.52 11.79 9.00
C CYS A 105 14.84 12.51 10.32
N GLN A 106 13.90 13.31 10.84
CA GLN A 106 14.10 14.04 12.11
C GLN A 106 14.29 13.11 13.29
N GLU A 107 13.49 12.03 13.38
CA GLU A 107 13.65 11.00 14.44
C GLU A 107 15.03 10.32 14.40
N GLU A 108 15.59 10.13 13.20
CA GLU A 108 16.92 9.53 13.01
C GLU A 108 18.06 10.56 13.02
N GLY A 109 17.76 11.86 13.21
CA GLY A 109 18.76 12.95 13.21
C GLY A 109 19.33 13.29 11.83
N ASN A 110 18.63 12.93 10.74
CA ASN A 110 19.01 13.19 9.37
C ASN A 110 18.45 14.53 8.86
N PRO A 111 19.14 15.22 7.92
CA PRO A 111 18.62 16.46 7.32
C PRO A 111 17.42 16.18 6.42
N VAL A 112 16.56 17.21 6.26
CA VAL A 112 15.42 17.21 5.32
C VAL A 112 15.69 18.27 4.26
N ASN A 113 16.34 17.89 3.17
CA ASN A 113 16.76 18.78 2.07
C ASN A 113 16.17 18.35 0.71
N PHE A 114 14.91 17.92 0.70
CA PHE A 114 14.24 17.45 -0.51
C PHE A 114 12.79 17.91 -0.60
N ASN A 115 12.30 18.07 -1.83
CA ASN A 115 10.89 18.36 -2.08
C ASN A 115 10.05 17.11 -1.84
N PHE A 116 9.02 17.24 -1.01
CA PHE A 116 8.25 16.10 -0.57
C PHE A 116 6.75 16.24 -0.83
N TYR A 117 6.16 15.18 -1.34
CA TYR A 117 4.72 15.02 -1.46
C TYR A 117 4.25 13.85 -0.58
N HIS A 118 3.73 14.18 0.61
CA HIS A 118 3.12 13.20 1.50
C HIS A 118 1.71 12.91 1.03
N ALA A 119 1.50 11.74 0.43
CA ALA A 119 0.19 11.34 -0.05
C ALA A 119 0.01 9.83 -0.03
N PRO A 120 -1.22 9.35 0.25
CA PRO A 120 -1.54 7.93 0.25
C PRO A 120 -1.60 7.37 -1.16
N LEU A 121 -1.96 6.10 -1.26
CA LEU A 121 -2.45 5.50 -2.49
C LEU A 121 -3.97 5.64 -2.58
N GLY A 122 -4.52 5.52 -3.77
CA GLY A 122 -5.95 5.68 -4.00
C GLY A 122 -6.70 4.36 -4.15
N VAL A 123 -8.03 4.46 -4.20
CA VAL A 123 -8.94 3.35 -4.50
C VAL A 123 -9.87 3.72 -5.64
N ASP A 124 -10.16 2.77 -6.52
CA ASP A 124 -11.19 2.95 -7.56
C ASP A 124 -12.55 2.47 -7.05
N ALA A 125 -13.39 3.41 -6.63
CA ALA A 125 -14.72 3.13 -6.10
C ALA A 125 -15.72 2.59 -7.15
N THR A 126 -15.34 2.54 -8.43
CA THR A 126 -16.17 1.91 -9.47
C THR A 126 -16.10 0.39 -9.40
N PHE A 127 -14.95 -0.15 -9.04
CA PHE A 127 -14.71 -1.58 -8.84
C PHE A 127 -14.93 -2.01 -7.40
N PHE A 128 -14.31 -1.30 -6.45
CA PHE A 128 -14.38 -1.64 -5.03
C PHE A 128 -15.66 -1.03 -4.43
N LYS A 129 -16.69 -1.85 -4.36
CA LYS A 129 -17.99 -1.53 -3.76
C LYS A 129 -18.60 -2.76 -3.14
N GLU A 130 -19.41 -2.55 -2.12
CA GLU A 130 -20.11 -3.62 -1.44
C GLU A 130 -21.00 -4.40 -2.40
N SER A 131 -20.93 -5.72 -2.31
CA SER A 131 -21.74 -6.67 -3.07
C SER A 131 -22.55 -7.52 -2.08
N ALA A 132 -23.69 -8.02 -2.53
CA ALA A 132 -24.56 -8.90 -1.72
C ALA A 132 -23.99 -10.34 -1.66
N PHE A 133 -22.82 -10.50 -1.05
CA PHE A 133 -22.25 -11.82 -0.76
C PHE A 133 -22.41 -12.12 0.73
N ASP A 134 -22.66 -13.39 1.04
CA ASP A 134 -22.53 -13.87 2.40
C ASP A 134 -21.05 -13.80 2.82
N ARG A 135 -20.78 -13.18 3.97
CA ARG A 135 -19.44 -13.05 4.53
C ARG A 135 -19.05 -14.36 5.22
N LYS A 136 -18.70 -15.34 4.41
CA LYS A 136 -18.37 -16.70 4.81
C LYS A 136 -17.06 -16.78 5.61
N TYR A 137 -16.09 -15.92 5.28
CA TYR A 137 -14.74 -15.96 5.86
C TYR A 137 -14.57 -14.91 6.94
N VAL A 138 -13.84 -15.28 8.01
CA VAL A 138 -13.56 -14.30 9.08
C VAL A 138 -12.68 -13.17 8.58
N ILE A 139 -11.63 -13.47 7.81
CA ILE A 139 -10.68 -12.48 7.29
C ILE A 139 -10.16 -12.89 5.92
N GLY A 140 -10.00 -11.89 5.05
CA GLY A 140 -9.24 -11.99 3.81
C GLY A 140 -7.80 -11.52 4.02
N ILE A 141 -6.83 -12.33 3.62
CA ILE A 141 -5.40 -12.01 3.70
C ILE A 141 -4.71 -12.27 2.37
N HIS A 142 -3.80 -11.38 1.99
CA HIS A 142 -2.90 -11.55 0.87
C HIS A 142 -1.52 -11.90 1.40
N SER A 143 -1.16 -13.16 1.40
CA SER A 143 0.10 -13.60 1.98
C SER A 143 0.72 -14.80 1.30
N LYS A 144 2.04 -14.73 1.09
CA LYS A 144 2.88 -15.83 0.64
C LYS A 144 3.42 -16.69 1.78
N GLY A 145 2.93 -16.49 3.00
CA GLY A 145 3.36 -17.23 4.18
C GLY A 145 4.65 -16.72 4.80
N TRP A 146 4.99 -15.46 4.59
CA TRP A 146 6.15 -14.82 5.19
C TRP A 146 5.81 -14.22 6.55
N SER A 147 6.77 -14.21 7.45
CA SER A 147 6.63 -13.62 8.78
C SER A 147 6.21 -12.14 8.79
N ARG A 148 6.39 -11.45 7.67
CA ARG A 148 5.99 -10.04 7.49
C ARG A 148 4.47 -9.84 7.44
N GLU A 149 3.74 -10.86 7.02
CA GLU A 149 2.32 -10.78 6.65
C GLU A 149 1.40 -11.44 7.67
N SER A 150 1.92 -11.87 8.80
CA SER A 150 1.17 -12.44 9.95
C SER A 150 0.16 -13.56 9.61
N LEU A 151 0.36 -14.28 8.50
CA LEU A 151 -0.56 -15.33 8.07
C LEU A 151 -0.69 -16.44 9.14
N GLU A 152 0.42 -16.85 9.74
CA GLU A 152 0.42 -17.90 10.75
C GLU A 152 -0.34 -17.49 12.01
N GLU A 153 -0.20 -16.23 12.45
CA GLU A 153 -0.94 -15.69 13.59
C GLU A 153 -2.43 -15.62 13.31
N VAL A 154 -2.79 -15.15 12.11
CA VAL A 154 -4.19 -15.04 11.65
C VAL A 154 -4.85 -16.42 11.57
N VAL A 155 -4.19 -17.41 10.94
CA VAL A 155 -4.72 -18.78 10.82
C VAL A 155 -4.84 -19.45 12.20
N THR A 156 -3.84 -19.25 13.07
CA THR A 156 -3.88 -19.79 14.44
C THR A 156 -5.06 -19.21 15.22
N ALA A 157 -5.27 -17.90 15.15
CA ALA A 157 -6.40 -17.26 15.83
C ALA A 157 -7.75 -17.70 15.28
N ALA A 158 -7.89 -17.79 13.95
CA ALA A 158 -9.14 -18.22 13.31
C ALA A 158 -9.51 -19.67 13.69
N ARG A 159 -8.53 -20.57 13.67
CA ARG A 159 -8.71 -21.98 14.11
C ARG A 159 -9.17 -22.08 15.56
N ALA A 160 -8.59 -21.27 16.45
CA ALA A 160 -8.95 -21.30 17.87
C ALA A 160 -10.43 -20.96 18.12
N VAL A 161 -11.09 -20.28 17.18
CA VAL A 161 -12.51 -19.90 17.25
C VAL A 161 -13.38 -20.62 16.21
N GLY A 162 -12.85 -21.64 15.53
CA GLY A 162 -13.58 -22.44 14.54
C GLY A 162 -13.97 -21.70 13.26
N LEU A 163 -13.21 -20.66 12.86
CA LEU A 163 -13.48 -19.85 11.69
C LEU A 163 -12.45 -20.09 10.57
N THR A 164 -12.83 -19.76 9.33
CA THR A 164 -12.01 -19.96 8.14
C THR A 164 -11.44 -18.65 7.63
N VAL A 165 -10.16 -18.68 7.26
CA VAL A 165 -9.43 -17.60 6.60
C VAL A 165 -9.51 -17.78 5.09
N LEU A 166 -9.64 -16.69 4.33
CA LEU A 166 -9.51 -16.69 2.89
C LEU A 166 -8.17 -16.07 2.48
N ASN A 167 -7.34 -16.80 1.75
CA ASN A 167 -6.06 -16.30 1.25
C ASN A 167 -6.01 -16.36 -0.27
N PHE A 168 -5.36 -15.40 -0.89
CA PHE A 168 -4.97 -15.49 -2.29
C PHE A 168 -3.44 -15.42 -2.41
N GLU A 169 -2.88 -16.03 -3.45
CA GLU A 169 -1.45 -15.99 -3.80
C GLU A 169 -0.52 -17.00 -3.09
N SER A 170 -0.98 -17.86 -2.17
CA SER A 170 -0.09 -18.87 -1.60
C SER A 170 -0.29 -20.25 -2.25
N GLU A 171 0.82 -20.89 -2.63
CA GLU A 171 0.87 -22.31 -2.99
C GLU A 171 1.17 -23.19 -1.76
N LYS A 172 1.57 -22.59 -0.64
CA LYS A 172 1.91 -23.30 0.58
C LYS A 172 0.64 -23.71 1.31
N ASP A 173 0.50 -24.99 1.55
CA ASP A 173 -0.57 -25.53 2.40
C ASP A 173 -0.28 -25.22 3.87
N PHE A 174 -1.17 -24.47 4.49
CA PHE A 174 -1.16 -24.18 5.92
C PHE A 174 -2.12 -25.08 6.70
N GLY A 175 -2.71 -26.10 6.05
CA GLY A 175 -3.63 -27.06 6.64
C GLY A 175 -5.05 -26.51 6.85
N GLU A 176 -5.80 -27.11 7.76
CA GLU A 176 -7.22 -26.77 8.02
C GLU A 176 -7.40 -25.29 8.43
N GLY A 177 -8.61 -24.76 8.18
CA GLY A 177 -9.00 -23.39 8.57
C GLY A 177 -8.55 -22.30 7.62
N ILE A 178 -8.04 -22.65 6.44
CA ILE A 178 -7.69 -21.71 5.38
C ILE A 178 -8.17 -22.22 4.02
N GLU A 179 -8.78 -21.35 3.24
CA GLU A 179 -9.15 -21.60 1.85
C GLU A 179 -8.32 -20.69 0.93
N TYR A 180 -8.00 -21.18 -0.26
CA TYR A 180 -7.21 -20.47 -1.25
C TYR A 180 -8.03 -20.22 -2.50
N THR A 181 -8.00 -18.97 -2.98
CA THR A 181 -8.69 -18.61 -4.23
C THR A 181 -7.81 -18.78 -5.48
N GLY A 182 -6.53 -19.10 -5.31
CA GLY A 182 -5.54 -18.95 -6.35
C GLY A 182 -5.11 -17.49 -6.52
N LEU A 183 -4.14 -17.27 -7.40
CA LEU A 183 -3.58 -15.94 -7.64
C LEU A 183 -4.55 -15.04 -8.39
N ILE A 184 -4.92 -13.90 -7.79
CA ILE A 184 -5.70 -12.85 -8.44
C ILE A 184 -4.70 -11.81 -8.97
N LYS A 185 -4.52 -11.76 -10.30
CA LYS A 185 -3.63 -10.79 -10.96
C LYS A 185 -4.42 -9.81 -11.81
N ASN A 186 -4.22 -8.50 -11.57
CA ASN A 186 -4.77 -7.42 -12.40
C ASN A 186 -6.28 -7.53 -12.68
N ASP A 187 -7.04 -8.09 -11.75
CA ASP A 187 -8.49 -8.24 -11.83
C ASP A 187 -9.15 -7.61 -10.60
N ASP A 188 -9.46 -6.32 -10.69
CA ASP A 188 -10.10 -5.56 -9.62
C ASP A 188 -11.49 -6.09 -9.28
N ALA A 189 -12.22 -6.63 -10.27
CA ALA A 189 -13.53 -7.23 -10.03
C ALA A 189 -13.42 -8.54 -9.23
N ALA A 190 -12.40 -9.36 -9.50
CA ALA A 190 -12.12 -10.55 -8.72
C ALA A 190 -11.67 -10.21 -7.29
N LEU A 191 -10.83 -9.17 -7.12
CA LEU A 191 -10.45 -8.65 -5.80
C LEU A 191 -11.64 -8.11 -5.02
N ALA A 192 -12.53 -7.35 -5.65
CA ALA A 192 -13.73 -6.86 -5.00
C ALA A 192 -14.65 -8.01 -4.53
N ARG A 193 -14.82 -9.06 -5.36
CA ARG A 193 -15.54 -10.29 -4.95
C ARG A 193 -14.85 -10.98 -3.78
N TYR A 194 -13.52 -11.08 -3.82
CA TYR A 194 -12.72 -11.65 -2.74
C TYR A 194 -12.98 -10.92 -1.40
N TYR A 195 -12.83 -9.59 -1.36
CA TYR A 195 -13.06 -8.82 -0.15
C TYR A 195 -14.51 -8.87 0.34
N SER A 196 -15.48 -8.91 -0.58
CA SER A 196 -16.91 -8.94 -0.23
C SER A 196 -17.33 -10.22 0.50
N GLN A 197 -16.55 -11.30 0.42
CA GLN A 197 -16.81 -12.58 1.11
C GLN A 197 -16.24 -12.61 2.54
N CYS A 198 -15.51 -11.58 2.97
CA CYS A 198 -14.80 -11.56 4.24
C CYS A 198 -15.48 -10.61 5.24
N LYS A 199 -15.48 -10.98 6.52
CA LYS A 199 -15.89 -10.09 7.63
C LYS A 199 -14.84 -9.01 7.85
N TYR A 200 -13.58 -9.42 7.87
CA TYR A 200 -12.42 -8.55 8.01
C TYR A 200 -11.50 -8.62 6.79
N VAL A 201 -10.64 -7.61 6.64
CA VAL A 201 -9.53 -7.61 5.68
C VAL A 201 -8.23 -7.26 6.39
N SER A 202 -7.15 -7.98 6.02
CA SER A 202 -5.86 -7.84 6.68
C SER A 202 -5.01 -6.70 6.12
N GLY A 203 -4.62 -5.77 7.00
CA GLY A 203 -3.51 -4.84 6.86
C GLY A 203 -2.38 -5.17 7.85
N LEU A 204 -2.22 -6.47 8.19
CA LEU A 204 -1.29 -6.95 9.22
C LEU A 204 0.11 -7.19 8.66
N ARG A 205 0.74 -6.13 8.14
CA ARG A 205 2.11 -6.14 7.65
C ARG A 205 3.03 -5.29 8.52
N ARG A 206 4.24 -5.81 8.80
CA ARG A 206 5.19 -5.21 9.73
C ARG A 206 6.15 -4.20 9.11
N VAL A 207 6.20 -4.12 7.79
CA VAL A 207 7.23 -3.33 7.08
C VAL A 207 6.67 -2.38 6.03
N GLU A 208 5.36 -2.26 5.97
CA GLU A 208 4.68 -1.39 5.00
C GLU A 208 4.22 -0.08 5.65
N GLY A 209 4.12 0.98 4.85
CA GLY A 209 3.62 2.29 5.28
C GLY A 209 2.18 2.54 4.86
N PHE A 210 1.66 1.73 3.94
CA PHE A 210 0.30 1.82 3.41
C PHE A 210 -0.16 0.47 2.86
N GLU A 211 -1.44 0.16 3.04
CA GLU A 211 -2.05 -1.09 2.59
C GLU A 211 -3.28 -0.83 1.72
N LEU A 212 -3.16 -1.08 0.42
CA LEU A 212 -4.31 -1.05 -0.51
C LEU A 212 -5.45 -1.97 -0.07
N PRO A 213 -5.20 -3.22 0.37
CA PRO A 213 -6.26 -4.10 0.87
C PRO A 213 -7.16 -3.47 1.93
N VAL A 214 -6.61 -2.58 2.77
CA VAL A 214 -7.37 -1.89 3.83
C VAL A 214 -8.49 -1.03 3.24
N ILE A 215 -8.15 -0.15 2.30
CA ILE A 215 -9.15 0.76 1.69
C ILE A 215 -10.06 0.05 0.70
N GLU A 216 -9.55 -0.94 -0.03
CA GLU A 216 -10.32 -1.75 -0.97
C GLU A 216 -11.32 -2.65 -0.26
N GLY A 217 -10.88 -3.35 0.79
CA GLY A 217 -11.72 -4.19 1.61
C GLY A 217 -12.81 -3.39 2.33
N LEU A 218 -12.46 -2.21 2.87
CA LEU A 218 -13.43 -1.31 3.50
C LEU A 218 -14.51 -0.88 2.50
N MET A 219 -14.12 -0.50 1.28
CA MET A 219 -15.07 -0.16 0.22
C MET A 219 -16.00 -1.32 -0.14
N CYS A 220 -15.51 -2.56 -0.06
CA CYS A 220 -16.29 -3.78 -0.23
C CYS A 220 -17.07 -4.19 1.03
N GLY A 221 -16.99 -3.39 2.11
CA GLY A 221 -17.71 -3.58 3.37
C GLY A 221 -17.03 -4.55 4.35
N ALA A 222 -15.81 -5.01 4.10
CA ALA A 222 -15.00 -5.74 5.08
C ALA A 222 -14.35 -4.78 6.07
N ARG A 223 -14.35 -5.07 7.37
CA ARG A 223 -13.71 -4.24 8.39
C ARG A 223 -12.18 -4.45 8.34
N PRO A 224 -11.36 -3.40 8.13
CA PRO A 224 -9.92 -3.55 8.15
C PRO A 224 -9.38 -3.83 9.55
N ILE A 225 -8.33 -4.67 9.62
CA ILE A 225 -7.50 -4.87 10.82
C ILE A 225 -6.07 -4.49 10.45
N CYS A 226 -5.48 -3.58 11.20
CA CYS A 226 -4.09 -3.14 11.02
C CYS A 226 -3.26 -3.36 12.29
N PHE A 227 -1.95 -3.42 12.14
CA PHE A 227 -1.08 -3.23 13.29
C PHE A 227 -1.15 -1.78 13.78
N ASP A 228 -1.02 -1.60 15.10
CA ASP A 228 -0.92 -0.29 15.72
C ASP A 228 0.46 0.31 15.49
N LEU A 229 0.67 0.82 14.30
CA LEU A 229 1.90 1.46 13.84
C LEU A 229 1.62 2.93 13.48
N PRO A 230 2.53 3.88 13.79
CA PRO A 230 2.36 5.28 13.42
C PRO A 230 2.09 5.48 11.93
N SER A 231 2.77 4.73 11.05
CA SER A 231 2.58 4.78 9.60
C SER A 231 1.17 4.40 9.15
N TYR A 232 0.48 3.51 9.88
CA TYR A 232 -0.89 3.14 9.58
C TYR A 232 -1.90 4.08 10.23
N ARG A 233 -1.62 4.57 11.43
CA ARG A 233 -2.49 5.52 12.13
C ARG A 233 -2.74 6.79 11.31
N ILE A 234 -1.71 7.35 10.67
CA ILE A 234 -1.83 8.54 9.80
C ILE A 234 -2.93 8.36 8.75
N TRP A 235 -3.05 7.16 8.18
CA TRP A 235 -3.97 6.91 7.09
C TRP A 235 -5.30 6.32 7.52
N PHE A 236 -5.31 5.40 8.49
CA PHE A 236 -6.43 4.51 8.78
C PHE A 236 -7.08 4.73 10.14
N GLU A 237 -6.68 5.78 10.88
CA GLU A 237 -7.33 6.15 12.14
C GLU A 237 -8.84 6.37 11.92
N GLY A 238 -9.68 5.72 12.74
CA GLY A 238 -11.13 5.71 12.61
C GLY A 238 -11.70 4.78 11.52
N LEU A 239 -10.85 4.21 10.64
CA LEU A 239 -11.25 3.32 9.54
C LEU A 239 -10.94 1.85 9.80
N ALA A 240 -9.95 1.54 10.63
CA ALA A 240 -9.49 0.19 10.92
C ALA A 240 -9.58 -0.14 12.42
N GLU A 241 -9.66 -1.44 12.72
CA GLU A 241 -9.36 -1.97 14.05
C GLU A 241 -7.85 -2.12 14.17
N PHE A 242 -7.28 -1.66 15.31
CA PHE A 242 -5.85 -1.73 15.54
C PHE A 242 -5.51 -2.78 16.58
N ILE A 243 -4.53 -3.61 16.28
CA ILE A 243 -3.99 -4.59 17.23
C ILE A 243 -2.50 -4.34 17.46
N PRO A 244 -1.97 -4.61 18.66
CA PRO A 244 -0.55 -4.37 18.96
C PRO A 244 0.34 -5.28 18.11
N GLU A 245 1.39 -4.71 17.51
CA GLU A 245 2.45 -5.46 16.85
C GLU A 245 3.54 -5.89 17.85
N ALA A 246 3.81 -5.04 18.84
CA ALA A 246 4.76 -5.30 19.93
C ALA A 246 4.36 -6.54 20.75
N GLY A 247 5.35 -7.33 21.17
CA GLY A 247 5.13 -8.58 21.90
C GLY A 247 4.89 -9.81 21.02
N GLY A 248 4.89 -9.64 19.69
CA GLY A 248 4.85 -10.73 18.74
C GLY A 248 3.63 -11.64 18.88
N ARG A 249 3.76 -12.90 18.54
CA ARG A 249 2.66 -13.90 18.54
C ARG A 249 1.91 -13.99 19.86
N ALA A 250 2.61 -13.80 21.00
CA ALA A 250 2.01 -13.90 22.32
C ALA A 250 0.95 -12.84 22.60
N GLN A 251 1.01 -11.70 21.92
CA GLN A 251 0.00 -10.63 22.02
C GLN A 251 -0.92 -10.59 20.80
N ILE A 252 -0.40 -10.82 19.62
CA ILE A 252 -1.17 -10.76 18.36
C ILE A 252 -2.27 -11.82 18.33
N ILE A 253 -1.95 -13.08 18.64
CA ILE A 253 -2.92 -14.18 18.58
C ILE A 253 -4.10 -13.96 19.53
N PRO A 254 -3.91 -13.66 20.83
CA PRO A 254 -5.03 -13.36 21.74
C PRO A 254 -5.87 -12.15 21.29
N ALA A 255 -5.22 -11.09 20.77
CA ALA A 255 -5.94 -9.93 20.26
C ALA A 255 -6.84 -10.28 19.07
N LEU A 256 -6.33 -11.07 18.12
CA LEU A 256 -7.12 -11.58 17.00
C LEU A 256 -8.25 -12.52 17.43
N ILE A 257 -8.00 -13.43 18.38
CA ILE A 257 -9.04 -14.30 18.95
C ILE A 257 -10.17 -13.48 19.56
N ASN A 258 -9.83 -12.48 20.35
CA ASN A 258 -10.82 -11.59 20.93
C ASN A 258 -11.65 -10.86 19.87
N LEU A 259 -11.01 -10.38 18.82
CA LEU A 259 -11.67 -9.69 17.71
C LEU A 259 -12.55 -10.64 16.90
N PHE A 260 -12.10 -11.85 16.58
CA PHE A 260 -12.82 -12.83 15.78
C PHE A 260 -14.04 -13.44 16.51
N ASN A 261 -14.05 -13.40 17.84
CA ASN A 261 -15.22 -13.79 18.65
C ASN A 261 -16.35 -12.75 18.64
N GLN A 262 -16.10 -11.55 18.08
CA GLN A 262 -17.08 -10.48 18.00
C GLN A 262 -17.60 -10.36 16.56
N GLU A 263 -18.87 -9.95 16.42
CA GLU A 263 -19.33 -9.50 15.10
C GLU A 263 -18.64 -8.17 14.77
N PRO A 264 -18.05 -8.04 13.56
CA PRO A 264 -17.38 -6.81 13.18
C PRO A 264 -18.36 -5.64 13.15
N ARG A 265 -17.92 -4.50 13.61
CA ARG A 265 -18.66 -3.26 13.40
C ARG A 265 -18.82 -3.06 11.89
N GLY A 266 -20.05 -2.96 11.42
CA GLY A 266 -20.34 -2.73 10.00
C GLY A 266 -19.67 -1.48 9.47
N VAL A 267 -19.33 -1.48 8.20
CA VAL A 267 -18.74 -0.31 7.53
C VAL A 267 -19.85 0.66 7.13
N SER A 268 -19.82 1.86 7.69
CA SER A 268 -20.82 2.89 7.46
C SER A 268 -20.65 3.60 6.11
N HIS A 269 -21.74 4.24 5.63
CA HIS A 269 -21.65 5.11 4.45
C HIS A 269 -20.71 6.30 4.66
N ALA A 270 -20.62 6.84 5.87
CA ALA A 270 -19.71 7.94 6.20
C ALA A 270 -18.24 7.51 6.03
N GLU A 271 -17.88 6.32 6.52
CA GLU A 271 -16.53 5.78 6.34
C GLU A 271 -16.18 5.54 4.86
N LYS A 272 -17.11 4.99 4.07
CA LYS A 272 -16.93 4.81 2.63
C LYS A 272 -16.78 6.14 1.88
N ASN A 273 -17.53 7.18 2.28
CA ASN A 273 -17.39 8.50 1.68
C ASN A 273 -16.06 9.15 2.05
N LEU A 274 -15.63 9.02 3.31
CA LEU A 274 -14.31 9.48 3.74
C LEU A 274 -13.19 8.80 2.94
N VAL A 275 -13.31 7.49 2.70
CA VAL A 275 -12.33 6.76 1.86
C VAL A 275 -12.33 7.26 0.42
N LYS A 276 -13.51 7.49 -0.19
CA LYS A 276 -13.62 8.03 -1.56
C LYS A 276 -13.01 9.42 -1.70
N GLU A 277 -13.10 10.24 -0.67
CA GLU A 277 -12.54 11.60 -0.64
C GLU A 277 -11.03 11.57 -0.39
N LYS A 278 -10.61 10.94 0.72
CA LYS A 278 -9.21 10.92 1.18
C LYS A 278 -8.29 10.13 0.24
N PHE A 279 -8.78 9.02 -0.32
CA PHE A 279 -8.00 8.12 -1.17
C PHE A 279 -8.43 8.18 -2.65
N ASN A 280 -8.70 9.39 -3.12
CA ASN A 280 -9.10 9.63 -4.51
C ASN A 280 -7.88 9.71 -5.42
N TRP A 281 -7.75 8.78 -6.35
CA TRP A 281 -6.64 8.80 -7.32
C TRP A 281 -6.52 10.10 -8.11
N GLY A 282 -7.67 10.73 -8.43
CA GLY A 282 -7.67 12.02 -9.15
C GLY A 282 -6.98 13.12 -8.34
N HIS A 283 -7.37 13.30 -7.07
CA HIS A 283 -6.78 14.30 -6.19
C HIS A 283 -5.29 14.03 -5.91
N ILE A 284 -4.94 12.74 -5.68
CA ILE A 284 -3.56 12.33 -5.41
C ILE A 284 -2.67 12.60 -6.63
N ALA A 285 -3.10 12.20 -7.82
CA ALA A 285 -2.32 12.40 -9.03
C ALA A 285 -2.23 13.88 -9.43
N GLN A 286 -3.31 14.65 -9.28
CA GLN A 286 -3.30 16.10 -9.50
C GLN A 286 -2.32 16.80 -8.56
N GLY A 287 -2.35 16.48 -7.26
CA GLY A 287 -1.40 17.02 -6.29
C GLY A 287 0.06 16.66 -6.59
N PHE A 288 0.33 15.50 -7.17
CA PHE A 288 1.65 15.16 -7.70
C PHE A 288 2.04 16.07 -8.88
N TRP A 289 1.17 16.22 -9.86
CA TRP A 289 1.45 17.03 -11.05
C TRP A 289 1.64 18.51 -10.72
N GLU A 290 0.84 19.07 -9.83
CA GLU A 290 0.98 20.46 -9.37
C GLU A 290 2.37 20.73 -8.78
N ARG A 291 2.93 19.78 -8.01
CA ARG A 291 4.28 19.89 -7.43
C ARG A 291 5.40 19.70 -8.44
N VAL A 292 5.16 18.91 -9.46
CA VAL A 292 6.13 18.74 -10.56
C VAL A 292 6.22 19.99 -11.42
N TYR A 293 5.13 20.73 -11.59
CA TYR A 293 5.10 21.97 -12.36
C TYR A 293 5.61 23.18 -11.58
N GLY A 294 5.45 23.21 -10.27
CA GLY A 294 5.94 24.28 -9.38
C GLY A 294 7.42 24.15 -9.14
#